data_ce07c549890d9af5ca68daa388ebda0b
#
_entry.id   ce07c549890d9af5ca68daa388ebda0b
#
_cell.length_a   1.000
_cell.length_b   1.000
_cell.length_c   1.000
_cell.angle_alpha   90.00
_cell.angle_beta   90.00
_cell.angle_gamma   90.00
#
_symmetry.space_group_name_H-M   'P 1'
#
loop_
_entity.id
_entity.type
_entity.pdbx_description
1 polymer ?
#
loop_
_entity_poly.entity_id
_entity_poly.type
_entity_poly.pdbx_seq_one_letter_code
_entity_poly.pdbx_strand_id
1 'polypeptide(L)'
;MTQEKLVITATTANSWIYPELKNWAASTDALIDDVVRCAEAGAAIAHVHLPPGEEAETVRRIRERSDVIIQAGMSSLPIDERNATFDAKPDMISVILNHHDEHFTGLSVNQLHPIEELEAYCIKCREMAVAPEWEVWHTGSYWNLNYLIDRDLVSPPHIVTLFFGWPGGTWSPPTVEEYLHRVKYMPKECVHSVSVMGPEQMSIALASIVGGGNVRVGTEDYPFIRPDTPASGNAQIVARMRVIAEDAGRDVANPSEAREILGL
;
A
#
# COMPACT_ATOMS: atom_id res chain seq x y z
N MET A 1 -22.62 -7.69 -14.95
CA MET A 1 -21.40 -6.89 -15.08
C MET A 1 -20.30 -7.73 -14.46
N THR A 2 -19.27 -8.11 -15.20
CA THR A 2 -18.09 -8.77 -14.64
C THR A 2 -17.39 -7.72 -13.78
N GLN A 3 -17.22 -8.01 -12.48
CA GLN A 3 -16.47 -7.16 -11.58
C GLN A 3 -15.00 -7.21 -11.99
N GLU A 4 -14.32 -6.06 -11.96
CA GLU A 4 -12.89 -5.99 -12.22
C GLU A 4 -12.11 -6.87 -11.25
N LYS A 5 -11.02 -7.49 -11.73
CA LYS A 5 -10.21 -8.39 -10.90
C LYS A 5 -9.64 -7.69 -9.68
N LEU A 6 -9.46 -8.45 -8.60
CA LEU A 6 -8.89 -7.93 -7.36
C LEU A 6 -7.37 -7.78 -7.49
N VAL A 7 -6.85 -6.61 -7.20
CA VAL A 7 -5.42 -6.40 -7.01
C VAL A 7 -5.07 -6.62 -5.53
N ILE A 8 -4.13 -7.51 -5.25
CA ILE A 8 -3.61 -7.76 -3.89
C ILE A 8 -2.21 -7.12 -3.78
N THR A 9 -2.06 -6.18 -2.85
CA THR A 9 -0.77 -5.64 -2.44
C THR A 9 -0.28 -6.39 -1.20
N ALA A 10 0.93 -6.97 -1.27
CA ALA A 10 1.59 -7.58 -0.13
C ALA A 10 2.55 -6.59 0.52
N THR A 11 2.43 -6.36 1.84
CA THR A 11 3.40 -5.58 2.61
C THR A 11 4.42 -6.49 3.26
N THR A 12 5.68 -6.34 2.92
CA THR A 12 6.76 -7.27 3.31
C THR A 12 7.64 -6.75 4.45
N ALA A 13 7.37 -5.57 4.98
CA ALA A 13 8.07 -5.03 6.14
C ALA A 13 7.64 -5.73 7.44
N ASN A 14 8.48 -5.61 8.45
CA ASN A 14 8.13 -6.03 9.79
C ASN A 14 7.04 -5.13 10.38
N SER A 15 6.20 -5.70 11.22
CA SER A 15 5.17 -4.93 11.91
C SER A 15 5.78 -3.90 12.86
N TRP A 16 5.32 -2.67 12.73
CA TRP A 16 5.61 -1.58 13.68
C TRP A 16 4.78 -1.71 14.95
N ILE A 17 3.58 -2.26 14.84
CA ILE A 17 2.57 -2.35 15.89
C ILE A 17 2.80 -3.58 16.78
N TYR A 18 3.31 -4.66 16.18
CA TYR A 18 3.58 -5.93 16.84
C TYR A 18 5.08 -6.26 16.74
N PRO A 19 5.96 -5.49 17.37
CA PRO A 19 7.40 -5.62 17.19
C PRO A 19 7.97 -6.95 17.69
N GLU A 20 7.23 -7.69 18.51
CA GLU A 20 7.55 -9.05 18.93
C GLU A 20 7.35 -10.11 17.82
N LEU A 21 6.48 -9.82 16.85
CA LEU A 21 6.20 -10.66 15.70
C LEU A 21 6.96 -10.13 14.48
N LYS A 22 8.26 -10.31 14.47
CA LYS A 22 9.18 -9.78 13.46
C LYS A 22 10.07 -10.89 12.87
N ASN A 23 11.01 -10.48 12.04
CA ASN A 23 12.04 -11.31 11.40
C ASN A 23 11.62 -11.95 10.06
N TRP A 24 10.55 -11.46 9.43
CA TRP A 24 10.24 -11.89 8.07
C TRP A 24 11.14 -11.23 7.03
N ALA A 25 11.63 -9.99 7.28
CA ALA A 25 12.54 -9.26 6.42
C ALA A 25 13.85 -8.95 7.17
N ALA A 26 14.51 -9.98 7.72
CA ALA A 26 15.71 -9.83 8.54
C ALA A 26 16.97 -9.46 7.73
N SER A 27 16.94 -9.58 6.41
CA SER A 27 18.01 -9.21 5.47
C SER A 27 17.42 -8.90 4.11
N THR A 28 18.20 -8.28 3.24
CA THR A 28 17.82 -8.03 1.83
C THR A 28 17.46 -9.32 1.10
N ASP A 29 18.19 -10.41 1.33
CA ASP A 29 17.87 -11.71 0.73
C ASP A 29 16.51 -12.23 1.24
N ALA A 30 16.25 -12.13 2.54
CA ALA A 30 14.98 -12.55 3.12
C ALA A 30 13.80 -11.70 2.61
N LEU A 31 14.00 -10.40 2.42
CA LEU A 31 13.01 -9.50 1.83
C LEU A 31 12.68 -9.92 0.38
N ILE A 32 13.70 -10.13 -0.45
CA ILE A 32 13.52 -10.54 -1.85
C ILE A 32 12.81 -11.91 -1.92
N ASP A 33 13.21 -12.86 -1.10
CA ASP A 33 12.56 -14.18 -1.04
C ASP A 33 11.10 -14.09 -0.61
N ASP A 34 10.77 -13.20 0.32
CA ASP A 34 9.39 -12.99 0.76
C ASP A 34 8.53 -12.33 -0.32
N VAL A 35 9.07 -11.34 -1.03
CA VAL A 35 8.41 -10.72 -2.20
C VAL A 35 8.07 -11.77 -3.26
N VAL A 36 9.03 -12.63 -3.61
CA VAL A 36 8.81 -13.69 -4.60
C VAL A 36 7.72 -14.67 -4.14
N ARG A 37 7.76 -15.11 -2.87
CA ARG A 37 6.72 -15.98 -2.32
C ARG A 37 5.34 -15.33 -2.31
N CYS A 38 5.26 -14.02 -2.04
CA CYS A 38 4.00 -13.28 -2.09
C CYS A 38 3.44 -13.20 -3.51
N ALA A 39 4.30 -12.96 -4.51
CA ALA A 39 3.89 -12.98 -5.91
C ALA A 39 3.37 -14.36 -6.34
N GLU A 40 4.05 -15.45 -5.98
CA GLU A 40 3.59 -16.83 -6.22
C GLU A 40 2.25 -17.14 -5.53
N ALA A 41 2.01 -16.53 -4.36
CA ALA A 41 0.75 -16.68 -3.63
C ALA A 41 -0.41 -15.87 -4.23
N GLY A 42 -0.15 -14.91 -5.14
CA GLY A 42 -1.15 -14.12 -5.85
C GLY A 42 -1.10 -12.63 -5.60
N ALA A 43 -0.04 -12.09 -4.98
CA ALA A 43 0.16 -10.64 -4.91
C ALA A 43 0.58 -10.09 -6.28
N ALA A 44 -0.10 -9.05 -6.74
CA ALA A 44 0.28 -8.32 -7.95
C ALA A 44 1.24 -7.17 -7.64
N ILE A 45 1.20 -6.65 -6.42
CA ILE A 45 2.05 -5.56 -5.94
C ILE A 45 2.80 -6.03 -4.69
N ALA A 46 4.09 -5.74 -4.59
CA ALA A 46 4.86 -5.84 -3.38
C ALA A 46 5.21 -4.43 -2.86
N HIS A 47 4.65 -4.09 -1.70
CA HIS A 47 5.05 -2.91 -0.94
C HIS A 47 6.29 -3.25 -0.12
N VAL A 48 7.39 -2.55 -0.38
CA VAL A 48 8.69 -2.83 0.20
C VAL A 48 9.33 -1.58 0.80
N HIS A 49 9.98 -1.74 1.93
CA HIS A 49 10.93 -0.75 2.46
C HIS A 49 12.31 -1.12 1.95
N LEU A 50 12.78 -0.41 0.95
CA LEU A 50 14.09 -0.67 0.33
C LEU A 50 15.20 -0.41 1.35
N PRO A 51 16.15 -1.36 1.55
CA PRO A 51 17.23 -1.18 2.51
C PRO A 51 18.14 -0.02 2.09
N PRO A 52 18.48 0.91 3.00
CA PRO A 52 19.33 2.06 2.70
C PRO A 52 20.70 1.64 2.14
N GLY A 53 21.03 2.21 0.99
CA GLY A 53 22.28 1.91 0.26
C GLY A 53 22.22 0.67 -0.64
N GLU A 54 21.12 -0.09 -0.61
CA GLU A 54 20.91 -1.29 -1.44
C GLU A 54 19.64 -1.15 -2.33
N GLU A 55 19.06 0.05 -2.44
CA GLU A 55 17.75 0.26 -3.06
C GLU A 55 17.73 -0.23 -4.51
N ALA A 56 18.68 0.23 -5.33
CA ALA A 56 18.77 -0.14 -6.75
C ALA A 56 19.04 -1.64 -6.95
N GLU A 57 19.92 -2.20 -6.13
CA GLU A 57 20.27 -3.63 -6.17
C GLU A 57 19.07 -4.49 -5.76
N THR A 58 18.33 -4.07 -4.74
CA THR A 58 17.11 -4.77 -4.28
C THR A 58 16.05 -4.80 -5.38
N VAL A 59 15.75 -3.65 -5.99
CA VAL A 59 14.79 -3.56 -7.11
C VAL A 59 15.24 -4.43 -8.29
N ARG A 60 16.51 -4.37 -8.67
CA ARG A 60 17.07 -5.20 -9.76
C ARG A 60 16.88 -6.69 -9.47
N ARG A 61 17.22 -7.15 -8.27
CA ARG A 61 17.15 -8.57 -7.87
C ARG A 61 15.70 -9.07 -7.75
N ILE A 62 14.75 -8.24 -7.33
CA ILE A 62 13.34 -8.59 -7.35
C ILE A 62 12.90 -8.83 -8.80
N ARG A 63 13.20 -7.90 -9.72
CA ARG A 63 12.83 -7.99 -11.14
C ARG A 63 13.45 -9.17 -11.88
N GLU A 64 14.59 -9.68 -11.44
CA GLU A 64 15.20 -10.90 -11.99
C GLU A 64 14.43 -12.18 -11.63
N ARG A 65 13.61 -12.13 -10.58
CA ARG A 65 12.92 -13.29 -10.02
C ARG A 65 11.40 -13.23 -10.10
N SER A 66 10.83 -12.03 -10.33
CA SER A 66 9.38 -11.82 -10.35
C SER A 66 9.03 -10.61 -11.22
N ASP A 67 7.85 -10.65 -11.84
CA ASP A 67 7.23 -9.56 -12.58
C ASP A 67 6.30 -8.69 -11.70
N VAL A 68 6.30 -8.93 -10.39
CA VAL A 68 5.51 -8.18 -9.41
C VAL A 68 5.75 -6.68 -9.53
N ILE A 69 4.71 -5.88 -9.35
CA ILE A 69 4.82 -4.42 -9.29
C ILE A 69 5.52 -4.05 -7.99
N ILE A 70 6.63 -3.31 -8.07
CA ILE A 70 7.39 -2.88 -6.90
C ILE A 70 6.90 -1.50 -6.46
N GLN A 71 6.30 -1.43 -5.28
CA GLN A 71 5.90 -0.20 -4.62
C GLN A 71 6.86 0.10 -3.46
N ALA A 72 7.59 1.20 -3.55
CA ALA A 72 8.51 1.61 -2.49
C ALA A 72 7.77 2.39 -1.39
N GLY A 73 7.97 1.96 -0.14
CA GLY A 73 7.41 2.56 1.06
C GLY A 73 8.23 3.72 1.61
N MET A 74 8.21 3.89 2.95
CA MET A 74 8.86 5.00 3.69
C MET A 74 8.27 6.37 3.35
N SER A 75 6.93 6.43 3.26
CA SER A 75 6.18 7.65 2.93
C SER A 75 6.27 8.74 4.01
N SER A 76 6.67 8.39 5.23
CA SER A 76 6.94 9.32 6.33
C SER A 76 8.20 10.18 6.15
N LEU A 77 9.12 9.78 5.25
CA LEU A 77 10.32 10.56 4.97
C LEU A 77 10.02 11.74 4.03
N PRO A 78 10.67 12.91 4.24
CA PRO A 78 10.62 14.01 3.29
C PRO A 78 11.11 13.58 1.90
N ILE A 79 10.61 14.23 0.86
CA ILE A 79 10.95 13.90 -0.54
C ILE A 79 12.46 13.89 -0.80
N ASP A 80 13.21 14.79 -0.18
CA ASP A 80 14.67 14.92 -0.37
C ASP A 80 15.44 13.73 0.21
N GLU A 81 14.90 13.05 1.21
CA GLU A 81 15.49 11.85 1.80
C GLU A 81 15.17 10.58 1.00
N ARG A 82 14.32 10.67 -0.01
CA ARG A 82 13.88 9.55 -0.86
C ARG A 82 14.55 9.53 -2.24
N ASN A 83 15.64 10.27 -2.45
CA ASN A 83 16.33 10.34 -3.74
C ASN A 83 16.82 8.96 -4.20
N ALA A 84 17.47 8.19 -3.32
CA ALA A 84 17.95 6.84 -3.63
C ALA A 84 16.81 5.88 -4.01
N THR A 85 15.63 6.04 -3.39
CA THR A 85 14.42 5.30 -3.75
C THR A 85 13.97 5.61 -5.18
N PHE A 86 13.94 6.89 -5.58
CA PHE A 86 13.60 7.29 -6.95
C PHE A 86 14.66 6.79 -7.96
N ASP A 87 15.93 6.88 -7.62
CA ASP A 87 17.04 6.41 -8.47
C ASP A 87 17.02 4.89 -8.69
N ALA A 88 16.48 4.14 -7.74
CA ALA A 88 16.23 2.70 -7.89
C ALA A 88 15.10 2.38 -8.89
N LYS A 89 14.29 3.37 -9.26
CA LYS A 89 13.19 3.25 -10.23
C LYS A 89 12.21 2.12 -9.91
N PRO A 90 11.58 2.10 -8.73
CA PRO A 90 10.44 1.22 -8.50
C PRO A 90 9.31 1.56 -9.47
N ASP A 91 8.30 0.69 -9.60
CA ASP A 91 7.14 1.00 -10.43
C ASP A 91 6.25 2.08 -9.78
N MET A 92 6.18 2.06 -8.45
CA MET A 92 5.34 2.96 -7.66
C MET A 92 6.07 3.43 -6.39
N ILE A 93 5.62 4.55 -5.85
CA ILE A 93 6.08 5.10 -4.57
C ILE A 93 4.90 5.58 -3.74
N SER A 94 4.88 5.24 -2.45
CA SER A 94 3.85 5.72 -1.52
C SER A 94 4.07 7.17 -1.14
N VAL A 95 3.01 7.97 -1.10
CA VAL A 95 3.03 9.40 -0.73
C VAL A 95 1.86 9.71 0.19
N ILE A 96 2.14 10.21 1.39
CA ILE A 96 1.10 10.65 2.33
C ILE A 96 0.54 12.00 1.89
N LEU A 97 -0.77 12.09 1.74
CA LEU A 97 -1.46 13.27 1.20
C LEU A 97 -1.60 14.46 2.16
N ASN A 98 -1.23 14.31 3.42
CA ASN A 98 -1.42 15.37 4.38
C ASN A 98 -0.58 15.16 5.64
N HIS A 99 -1.23 15.18 6.79
CA HIS A 99 -0.67 14.94 8.10
C HIS A 99 -0.80 13.46 8.47
N HIS A 100 0.23 12.91 9.10
CA HIS A 100 0.17 11.59 9.72
C HIS A 100 0.84 11.61 11.09
N ASP A 101 0.42 10.67 11.92
CA ASP A 101 0.92 10.46 13.27
C ASP A 101 1.29 8.99 13.44
N GLU A 102 2.57 8.73 13.65
CA GLU A 102 3.09 7.38 13.90
C GLU A 102 3.44 7.17 15.38
N HIS A 103 2.70 7.79 16.27
CA HIS A 103 2.94 7.68 17.72
C HIS A 103 2.89 6.23 18.23
N PHE A 104 2.16 5.38 17.56
CA PHE A 104 2.04 3.95 17.82
C PHE A 104 3.36 3.17 17.63
N THR A 105 4.29 3.67 16.85
CA THR A 105 5.59 3.00 16.64
C THR A 105 6.57 3.22 17.82
N GLY A 106 6.19 4.06 18.78
CA GLY A 106 7.10 4.53 19.84
C GLY A 106 8.11 5.57 19.36
N LEU A 107 8.05 5.99 18.10
CA LEU A 107 8.96 6.97 17.50
C LEU A 107 8.46 8.41 17.62
N SER A 108 7.23 8.64 18.05
CA SER A 108 6.62 9.98 18.14
C SER A 108 6.74 10.80 16.86
N VAL A 109 6.50 10.17 15.72
CA VAL A 109 6.48 10.88 14.43
C VAL A 109 5.16 11.60 14.30
N ASN A 110 5.21 12.90 14.10
CA ASN A 110 4.07 13.75 13.81
C ASN A 110 4.53 14.68 12.69
N GLN A 111 4.13 14.40 11.46
CA GLN A 111 4.63 15.08 10.29
C GLN A 111 3.52 15.62 9.42
N LEU A 112 3.74 16.83 8.94
CA LEU A 112 2.93 17.45 7.91
C LEU A 112 3.67 17.34 6.57
N HIS A 113 2.97 16.86 5.55
CA HIS A 113 3.39 16.95 4.16
C HIS A 113 2.70 18.15 3.51
N PRO A 114 3.40 19.28 3.38
CA PRO A 114 2.81 20.52 2.85
C PRO A 114 2.50 20.37 1.36
N ILE A 115 1.62 21.22 0.85
CA ILE A 115 1.16 21.12 -0.54
C ILE A 115 2.31 21.28 -1.56
N GLU A 116 3.30 22.10 -1.23
CA GLU A 116 4.49 22.29 -2.07
C GLU A 116 5.33 21.01 -2.20
N GLU A 117 5.38 20.20 -1.15
CA GLU A 117 6.04 18.88 -1.21
C GLU A 117 5.24 17.91 -2.08
N LEU A 118 3.89 17.93 -1.97
CA LEU A 118 3.03 17.09 -2.82
C LEU A 118 3.15 17.48 -4.30
N GLU A 119 3.24 18.76 -4.62
CA GLU A 119 3.53 19.25 -5.98
C GLU A 119 4.91 18.77 -6.47
N ALA A 120 5.93 18.81 -5.60
CA ALA A 120 7.26 18.30 -5.92
C ALA A 120 7.24 16.78 -6.19
N TYR A 121 6.46 16.00 -5.41
CA TYR A 121 6.24 14.58 -5.70
C TYR A 121 5.60 14.36 -7.08
N CYS A 122 4.58 15.14 -7.45
CA CYS A 122 3.94 15.02 -8.78
C CYS A 122 4.94 15.25 -9.91
N ILE A 123 5.79 16.28 -9.78
CA ILE A 123 6.82 16.61 -10.78
C ILE A 123 7.85 15.47 -10.86
N LYS A 124 8.40 15.06 -9.71
CA LYS A 124 9.46 14.06 -9.65
C LYS A 124 8.98 12.68 -10.11
N CYS A 125 7.79 12.26 -9.73
CA CYS A 125 7.17 11.02 -10.18
C CYS A 125 7.05 10.99 -11.71
N ARG A 126 6.60 12.10 -12.31
CA ARG A 126 6.50 12.23 -13.77
C ARG A 126 7.87 12.16 -14.46
N GLU A 127 8.87 12.88 -13.93
CA GLU A 127 10.24 12.92 -14.48
C GLU A 127 10.93 11.55 -14.40
N MET A 128 10.69 10.81 -13.32
CA MET A 128 11.32 9.52 -13.08
C MET A 128 10.52 8.34 -13.63
N ALA A 129 9.31 8.58 -14.15
CA ALA A 129 8.36 7.57 -14.59
C ALA A 129 8.04 6.55 -13.47
N VAL A 130 7.80 7.04 -12.26
CA VAL A 130 7.38 6.28 -11.08
C VAL A 130 5.98 6.74 -10.71
N ALA A 131 5.01 5.82 -10.58
CA ALA A 131 3.65 6.20 -10.26
C ALA A 131 3.50 6.50 -8.76
N PRO A 132 2.88 7.63 -8.36
CA PRO A 132 2.54 7.86 -6.96
C PRO A 132 1.34 6.99 -6.55
N GLU A 133 1.44 6.39 -5.38
CA GLU A 133 0.29 5.85 -4.67
C GLU A 133 0.00 6.77 -3.49
N TRP A 134 -1.23 7.28 -3.43
CA TRP A 134 -1.64 8.30 -2.47
C TRP A 134 -2.20 7.66 -1.21
N GLU A 135 -1.52 7.84 -0.10
CA GLU A 135 -1.97 7.36 1.19
C GLU A 135 -3.03 8.30 1.79
N VAL A 136 -4.23 7.78 1.96
CA VAL A 136 -5.39 8.49 2.49
C VAL A 136 -5.67 8.02 3.91
N TRP A 137 -5.25 8.79 4.90
CA TRP A 137 -5.37 8.47 6.31
C TRP A 137 -6.70 8.92 6.91
N HIS A 138 -7.31 9.96 6.33
CA HIS A 138 -8.63 10.47 6.69
C HIS A 138 -9.26 11.18 5.48
N THR A 139 -10.55 11.48 5.53
CA THR A 139 -11.26 12.13 4.42
C THR A 139 -10.71 13.51 4.05
N GLY A 140 -10.07 14.21 4.98
CA GLY A 140 -9.40 15.49 4.72
C GLY A 140 -8.27 15.38 3.68
N SER A 141 -7.64 14.21 3.54
CA SER A 141 -6.61 13.95 2.52
C SER A 141 -7.16 14.11 1.09
N TYR A 142 -8.46 13.87 0.87
CA TYR A 142 -9.08 14.08 -0.45
C TYR A 142 -9.07 15.54 -0.90
N TRP A 143 -9.02 16.48 0.05
CA TRP A 143 -8.92 17.90 -0.29
C TRP A 143 -7.61 18.20 -1.01
N ASN A 144 -6.50 17.60 -0.55
CA ASN A 144 -5.20 17.74 -1.21
C ASN A 144 -5.16 16.98 -2.55
N LEU A 145 -5.74 15.79 -2.63
CA LEU A 145 -5.79 15.07 -3.90
C LEU A 145 -6.61 15.84 -4.96
N ASN A 146 -7.78 16.38 -4.58
CA ASN A 146 -8.56 17.24 -5.47
C ASN A 146 -7.78 18.49 -5.91
N TYR A 147 -7.01 19.09 -5.01
CA TYR A 147 -6.15 20.22 -5.35
C TYR A 147 -5.14 19.84 -6.45
N LEU A 148 -4.52 18.68 -6.38
CA LEU A 148 -3.57 18.19 -7.39
C LEU A 148 -4.27 17.86 -8.72
N ILE A 149 -5.46 17.27 -8.66
CA ILE A 149 -6.29 16.94 -9.83
C ILE A 149 -6.74 18.23 -10.55
N ASP A 150 -7.28 19.21 -9.82
CA ASP A 150 -7.79 20.46 -10.36
C ASP A 150 -6.70 21.32 -11.04
N ARG A 151 -5.43 21.00 -10.78
CA ARG A 151 -4.25 21.64 -11.39
C ARG A 151 -3.56 20.82 -12.47
N ASP A 152 -4.14 19.71 -12.88
CA ASP A 152 -3.55 18.78 -13.86
C ASP A 152 -2.14 18.30 -13.47
N LEU A 153 -1.87 18.21 -12.17
CA LEU A 153 -0.59 17.72 -11.67
C LEU A 153 -0.51 16.18 -11.65
N VAL A 154 -1.65 15.52 -11.61
CA VAL A 154 -1.80 14.05 -11.62
C VAL A 154 -2.79 13.63 -12.68
N SER A 155 -2.56 12.47 -13.29
CA SER A 155 -3.45 11.88 -14.32
C SER A 155 -4.14 10.63 -13.78
N PRO A 156 -5.38 10.37 -14.21
CA PRO A 156 -6.08 9.13 -13.82
C PRO A 156 -5.47 7.88 -14.50
N PRO A 157 -5.66 6.69 -13.90
CA PRO A 157 -6.38 6.50 -12.63
C PRO A 157 -5.52 6.97 -11.43
N HIS A 158 -6.20 7.55 -10.42
CA HIS A 158 -5.54 7.96 -9.19
C HIS A 158 -5.46 6.77 -8.24
N ILE A 159 -4.27 6.27 -8.00
CA ILE A 159 -4.05 5.10 -7.14
C ILE A 159 -4.04 5.56 -5.68
N VAL A 160 -4.96 5.05 -4.86
CA VAL A 160 -5.08 5.45 -3.45
C VAL A 160 -5.12 4.23 -2.54
N THR A 161 -4.53 4.34 -1.36
CA THR A 161 -4.71 3.37 -0.26
C THR A 161 -5.41 4.06 0.91
N LEU A 162 -6.55 3.49 1.32
CA LEU A 162 -7.34 3.94 2.44
C LEU A 162 -6.86 3.24 3.71
N PHE A 163 -6.26 4.00 4.63
CA PHE A 163 -5.76 3.47 5.89
C PHE A 163 -6.82 3.54 6.99
N PHE A 164 -6.89 2.47 7.80
CA PHE A 164 -7.84 2.32 8.92
C PHE A 164 -7.16 1.73 10.14
N GLY A 165 -7.75 2.01 11.28
CA GLY A 165 -7.32 1.50 12.57
C GLY A 165 -6.37 2.46 13.27
N TRP A 166 -5.82 1.98 14.36
CA TRP A 166 -4.89 2.67 15.24
C TRP A 166 -5.45 3.81 16.08
N PRO A 167 -5.80 3.56 17.35
CA PRO A 167 -6.28 4.58 18.28
C PRO A 167 -5.21 5.63 18.55
N GLY A 168 -5.59 6.89 18.60
CA GLY A 168 -4.73 8.01 18.97
C GLY A 168 -3.96 8.68 17.85
N GLY A 169 -4.05 8.18 16.61
CA GLY A 169 -3.48 8.83 15.44
C GLY A 169 -4.51 9.59 14.62
N THR A 170 -4.11 10.03 13.44
CA THR A 170 -5.01 10.64 12.45
C THR A 170 -5.79 9.61 11.63
N TRP A 171 -5.76 8.36 12.04
CA TRP A 171 -6.33 7.22 11.35
C TRP A 171 -7.85 7.14 11.56
N SER A 172 -8.53 6.68 10.54
CA SER A 172 -9.97 6.48 10.59
C SER A 172 -10.34 5.21 11.36
N PRO A 173 -11.50 5.19 12.04
CA PRO A 173 -11.99 3.99 12.69
C PRO A 173 -12.11 2.82 11.70
N PRO A 174 -11.72 1.58 12.10
CA PRO A 174 -11.76 0.43 11.20
C PRO A 174 -13.16 -0.18 11.14
N THR A 175 -14.14 0.59 10.67
CA THR A 175 -15.53 0.15 10.50
C THR A 175 -15.96 0.14 9.04
N VAL A 176 -16.91 -0.74 8.70
CA VAL A 176 -17.47 -0.81 7.34
C VAL A 176 -18.17 0.50 6.97
N GLU A 177 -18.83 1.16 7.92
CA GLU A 177 -19.48 2.44 7.73
C GLU A 177 -18.47 3.54 7.35
N GLU A 178 -17.31 3.57 8.01
CA GLU A 178 -16.23 4.51 7.66
C GLU A 178 -15.65 4.20 6.27
N TYR A 179 -15.46 2.92 5.94
CA TYR A 179 -15.03 2.53 4.58
C TYR A 179 -16.04 3.05 3.53
N LEU A 180 -17.33 2.78 3.71
CA LEU A 180 -18.38 3.24 2.78
C LEU A 180 -18.45 4.77 2.70
N HIS A 181 -18.28 5.46 3.83
CA HIS A 181 -18.21 6.92 3.88
C HIS A 181 -17.03 7.43 3.02
N ARG A 182 -15.86 6.85 3.19
CA ARG A 182 -14.66 7.28 2.44
C ARG A 182 -14.77 7.00 0.96
N VAL A 183 -15.29 5.83 0.56
CA VAL A 183 -15.54 5.50 -0.85
C VAL A 183 -16.53 6.47 -1.47
N LYS A 184 -17.59 6.86 -0.72
CA LYS A 184 -18.60 7.82 -1.21
C LYS A 184 -18.02 9.20 -1.54
N TYR A 185 -17.03 9.66 -0.79
CA TYR A 185 -16.41 10.99 -0.93
C TYR A 185 -15.08 10.96 -1.68
N MET A 186 -14.64 9.78 -2.10
CA MET A 186 -13.43 9.63 -2.89
C MET A 186 -13.52 10.38 -4.21
N PRO A 187 -12.45 11.06 -4.65
CA PRO A 187 -12.39 11.68 -5.97
C PRO A 187 -12.71 10.68 -7.09
N LYS A 188 -13.19 11.17 -8.21
CA LYS A 188 -13.48 10.33 -9.37
C LYS A 188 -12.20 9.72 -9.93
N GLU A 189 -12.37 8.63 -10.67
CA GLU A 189 -11.27 7.93 -11.35
C GLU A 189 -10.14 7.44 -10.41
N CYS A 190 -10.48 7.25 -9.12
CA CYS A 190 -9.59 6.58 -8.17
C CYS A 190 -9.74 5.07 -8.26
N VAL A 191 -8.61 4.38 -8.27
CA VAL A 191 -8.50 2.94 -7.98
C VAL A 191 -7.98 2.82 -6.55
N HIS A 192 -8.79 2.19 -5.66
CA HIS A 192 -8.44 2.18 -4.25
C HIS A 192 -8.13 0.78 -3.71
N SER A 193 -7.20 0.74 -2.77
CA SER A 193 -6.94 -0.37 -1.86
C SER A 193 -7.34 0.01 -0.44
N VAL A 194 -7.54 -0.98 0.42
CA VAL A 194 -7.69 -0.78 1.87
C VAL A 194 -6.52 -1.39 2.62
N SER A 195 -6.00 -0.67 3.60
CA SER A 195 -5.00 -1.12 4.57
C SER A 195 -5.56 -0.97 5.97
N VAL A 196 -5.46 -2.01 6.78
CA VAL A 196 -6.00 -2.00 8.15
C VAL A 196 -4.97 -2.55 9.13
N MET A 197 -4.57 -1.72 10.07
CA MET A 197 -3.61 -2.07 11.11
C MET A 197 -4.30 -2.56 12.37
N GLY A 198 -5.03 -3.68 12.25
CA GLY A 198 -5.75 -4.23 13.39
C GLY A 198 -6.60 -5.45 13.05
N PRO A 199 -7.23 -6.06 14.07
CA PRO A 199 -8.04 -7.28 13.93
C PRO A 199 -9.26 -7.10 13.01
N GLU A 200 -9.68 -5.87 12.74
CA GLU A 200 -10.79 -5.51 11.85
C GLU A 200 -10.40 -5.65 10.36
N GLN A 201 -9.15 -5.98 10.04
CA GLN A 201 -8.64 -6.11 8.67
C GLN A 201 -9.58 -6.97 7.80
N MET A 202 -10.05 -8.10 8.34
CA MET A 202 -10.92 -8.99 7.57
C MET A 202 -12.26 -8.34 7.20
N SER A 203 -12.88 -7.61 8.12
CA SER A 203 -14.18 -6.97 7.86
C SER A 203 -14.10 -5.90 6.80
N ILE A 204 -13.05 -5.08 6.84
CA ILE A 204 -12.82 -4.02 5.85
C ILE A 204 -12.37 -4.62 4.51
N ALA A 205 -11.48 -5.63 4.52
CA ALA A 205 -11.06 -6.31 3.29
C ALA A 205 -12.25 -6.95 2.56
N LEU A 206 -13.14 -7.63 3.27
CA LEU A 206 -14.37 -8.20 2.68
C LEU A 206 -15.26 -7.11 2.08
N ALA A 207 -15.47 -5.99 2.79
CA ALA A 207 -16.25 -4.87 2.27
C ALA A 207 -15.62 -4.29 0.99
N SER A 208 -14.27 -4.18 0.94
CA SER A 208 -13.54 -3.73 -0.25
C SER A 208 -13.68 -4.73 -1.40
N ILE A 209 -13.47 -6.02 -1.16
CA ILE A 209 -13.57 -7.07 -2.18
C ILE A 209 -14.95 -7.07 -2.84
N VAL A 210 -16.02 -7.05 -2.07
CA VAL A 210 -17.39 -7.07 -2.63
C VAL A 210 -17.81 -5.70 -3.18
N GLY A 211 -17.22 -4.61 -2.68
CA GLY A 211 -17.49 -3.24 -3.11
C GLY A 211 -16.71 -2.79 -4.36
N GLY A 212 -15.84 -3.65 -4.92
CA GLY A 212 -15.06 -3.32 -6.12
C GLY A 212 -13.69 -2.67 -5.84
N GLY A 213 -13.31 -2.48 -4.58
CA GLY A 213 -11.97 -2.01 -4.20
C GLY A 213 -10.95 -3.14 -4.14
N ASN A 214 -9.71 -2.82 -3.84
CA ASN A 214 -8.57 -3.73 -3.73
C ASN A 214 -8.14 -3.89 -2.26
N VAL A 215 -7.13 -4.70 -2.01
CA VAL A 215 -6.64 -4.96 -0.65
C VAL A 215 -5.13 -4.85 -0.56
N ARG A 216 -4.66 -4.23 0.52
CA ARG A 216 -3.28 -4.27 0.98
C ARG A 216 -3.25 -5.07 2.29
N VAL A 217 -2.40 -6.10 2.34
CA VAL A 217 -2.28 -7.01 3.47
C VAL A 217 -0.82 -7.44 3.67
N GLY A 218 -0.47 -7.76 4.88
CA GLY A 218 0.85 -8.30 5.20
C GLY A 218 1.26 -8.00 6.62
N THR A 219 2.49 -8.40 6.94
CA THR A 219 3.03 -8.36 8.30
C THR A 219 3.25 -6.95 8.82
N GLU A 220 3.48 -5.99 7.93
CA GLU A 220 3.60 -4.58 8.30
C GLU A 220 2.31 -4.05 8.93
N ASP A 221 1.16 -4.36 8.31
CA ASP A 221 -0.13 -3.83 8.72
C ASP A 221 -0.76 -4.68 9.85
N TYR A 222 -0.96 -5.99 9.61
CA TYR A 222 -1.54 -6.91 10.60
C TYR A 222 -1.00 -8.33 10.43
N PRO A 223 -0.06 -8.78 11.31
CA PRO A 223 0.68 -10.02 11.12
C PRO A 223 -0.07 -11.29 11.56
N PHE A 224 -1.40 -11.27 11.53
CA PHE A 224 -2.24 -12.40 11.96
C PHE A 224 -3.16 -12.87 10.84
N ILE A 225 -3.35 -14.19 10.73
CA ILE A 225 -4.34 -14.77 9.83
C ILE A 225 -5.74 -14.83 10.46
N ARG A 226 -5.82 -14.81 11.77
CA ARG A 226 -7.03 -14.67 12.61
C ARG A 226 -6.63 -13.97 13.91
N PRO A 227 -7.59 -13.41 14.66
CA PRO A 227 -7.27 -12.90 16.00
C PRO A 227 -6.46 -13.93 16.78
N ASP A 228 -5.38 -13.51 17.41
CA ASP A 228 -4.46 -14.32 18.24
C ASP A 228 -3.75 -15.49 17.51
N THR A 229 -3.80 -15.54 16.17
CA THR A 229 -3.09 -16.55 15.39
C THR A 229 -2.11 -15.88 14.43
N PRO A 230 -0.83 -15.74 14.80
CA PRO A 230 0.18 -15.17 13.93
C PRO A 230 0.29 -15.90 12.60
N ALA A 231 0.53 -15.15 11.53
CA ALA A 231 0.82 -15.74 10.23
C ALA A 231 2.22 -16.37 10.24
N SER A 232 2.42 -17.38 9.43
CA SER A 232 3.75 -17.97 9.20
C SER A 232 4.61 -17.14 8.25
N GLY A 233 4.04 -16.14 7.60
CA GLY A 233 4.68 -15.21 6.66
C GLY A 233 3.65 -14.52 5.77
N ASN A 234 4.11 -13.55 4.99
CA ASN A 234 3.26 -12.73 4.12
C ASN A 234 2.52 -13.55 3.06
N ALA A 235 3.17 -14.53 2.45
CA ALA A 235 2.56 -15.39 1.45
C ALA A 235 1.31 -16.12 1.96
N GLN A 236 1.26 -16.48 3.25
CA GLN A 236 0.08 -17.11 3.86
C GLN A 236 -1.10 -16.14 3.93
N ILE A 237 -0.84 -14.85 4.25
CA ILE A 237 -1.86 -13.82 4.31
C ILE A 237 -2.41 -13.55 2.91
N VAL A 238 -1.52 -13.40 1.93
CA VAL A 238 -1.88 -13.21 0.51
C VAL A 238 -2.73 -14.37 -0.01
N ALA A 239 -2.27 -15.61 0.18
CA ALA A 239 -3.01 -16.81 -0.26
C ALA A 239 -4.41 -16.87 0.36
N ARG A 240 -4.55 -16.47 1.62
CA ARG A 240 -5.85 -16.39 2.27
C ARG A 240 -6.77 -15.36 1.62
N MET A 241 -6.26 -14.16 1.30
CA MET A 241 -7.05 -13.11 0.63
C MET A 241 -7.48 -13.54 -0.76
N ARG A 242 -6.60 -14.24 -1.48
CA ARG A 242 -6.93 -14.82 -2.79
C ARG A 242 -8.11 -15.79 -2.68
N VAL A 243 -8.06 -16.77 -1.77
CA VAL A 243 -9.15 -17.76 -1.58
C VAL A 243 -10.47 -17.05 -1.23
N ILE A 244 -10.42 -16.05 -0.34
CA ILE A 244 -11.62 -15.28 0.05
C ILE A 244 -12.22 -14.53 -1.14
N ALA A 245 -11.39 -13.93 -1.99
CA ALA A 245 -11.85 -13.23 -3.18
C ALA A 245 -12.49 -14.18 -4.19
N GLU A 246 -11.83 -15.32 -4.45
CA GLU A 246 -12.33 -16.36 -5.36
C GLU A 246 -13.66 -16.96 -4.84
N ASP A 247 -13.78 -17.23 -3.53
CA ASP A 247 -15.02 -17.69 -2.89
C ASP A 247 -16.14 -16.62 -2.95
N ALA A 248 -15.77 -15.34 -2.93
CA ALA A 248 -16.71 -14.22 -3.15
C ALA A 248 -17.07 -14.01 -4.63
N GLY A 249 -16.53 -14.79 -5.55
CA GLY A 249 -16.77 -14.72 -7.00
C GLY A 249 -15.95 -13.64 -7.72
N ARG A 250 -14.83 -13.21 -7.14
CA ARG A 250 -13.94 -12.20 -7.74
C ARG A 250 -12.55 -12.79 -8.00
N ASP A 251 -12.17 -12.87 -9.26
CA ASP A 251 -10.85 -13.32 -9.68
C ASP A 251 -9.76 -12.36 -9.19
N VAL A 252 -8.55 -12.88 -9.01
CA VAL A 252 -7.37 -12.09 -8.63
C VAL A 252 -6.55 -11.74 -9.87
N ALA A 253 -6.11 -10.48 -9.95
CA ALA A 253 -5.28 -9.99 -11.02
C ALA A 253 -3.83 -10.48 -10.87
N ASN A 254 -3.24 -10.92 -11.97
CA ASN A 254 -1.79 -11.08 -12.05
C ASN A 254 -1.10 -9.71 -12.22
N PRO A 255 0.25 -9.62 -12.12
CA PRO A 255 0.96 -8.33 -12.24
C PRO A 255 0.69 -7.58 -13.56
N SER A 256 0.54 -8.26 -14.69
CA SER A 256 0.23 -7.62 -15.99
C SER A 256 -1.17 -7.00 -15.99
N GLU A 257 -2.17 -7.75 -15.52
CA GLU A 257 -3.54 -7.26 -15.40
C GLU A 257 -3.65 -6.12 -14.38
N ALA A 258 -2.89 -6.20 -13.28
CA ALA A 258 -2.83 -5.12 -12.31
C ALA A 258 -2.23 -3.83 -12.90
N ARG A 259 -1.21 -3.93 -13.77
CA ARG A 259 -0.68 -2.76 -14.50
C ARG A 259 -1.76 -2.10 -15.36
N GLU A 260 -2.57 -2.88 -16.06
CA GLU A 260 -3.68 -2.34 -16.85
C GLU A 260 -4.73 -1.64 -15.98
N ILE A 261 -5.10 -2.25 -14.84
CA ILE A 261 -6.05 -1.67 -13.88
C ILE A 261 -5.53 -0.35 -13.29
N LEU A 262 -4.23 -0.29 -13.03
CA LEU A 262 -3.59 0.85 -12.36
C LEU A 262 -3.06 1.90 -13.34
N GLY A 263 -3.07 1.63 -14.64
CA GLY A 263 -2.54 2.55 -15.65
C GLY A 263 -1.01 2.70 -15.63
N LEU A 264 -0.28 1.62 -15.28
CA LEU A 264 1.18 1.58 -15.19
C LEU A 264 1.84 1.13 -16.49
#